data_c9df4c8fa90d14a42fa3b9a8295ea635
#
_entry.id   c9df4c8fa90d14a42fa3b9a8295ea635
#
_cell.length_a   1.000
_cell.length_b   1.000
_cell.length_c   1.000
_cell.angle_alpha   90.00
_cell.angle_beta   90.00
_cell.angle_gamma   90.00
#
_symmetry.space_group_name_H-M   'P 1'
#
loop_
_entity.id
_entity.type
_entity.pdbx_description
1 polymer ?
#
loop_
_entity_poly.entity_id
_entity_poly.type
_entity_poly.pdbx_seq_one_letter_code
_entity_poly.pdbx_strand_id
1 'polypeptide(L)'
;PDNSFVRYTVEQGHTVFLVSWRNPTTEQGHLTWDDYLEHGPIAALHVAKEICRTAQVNALGFCVGGTILTSALAVLSSRDEDIVASLTLLTTLLDFSDTGEIGLFIDEQGLAAREATIGAGGLLPARDLQNTFSFLRANDLVWNYVTQNYLKGQKPQAFDLLYWNADSTNLPGPFACWYMRNLYHDNALRVPGRLSMCGTRVDLGRVAMPVYLLATREDHIVPWHSAYQSTRLLGGPTRFVLGASGHIAGVINPASKNKRSYWVNPDVRGDAESWLAAAEEKKGSGWSDWTAWLAPHAGDSRSARTKLGNARYKAIEPAPGRYVRERAV
;
A
#
# COMPACT_ATOMS: atom_id res chain seq x y z
N PRO A 1 -5.77 3.69 -19.49
CA PRO A 1 -5.69 5.14 -19.19
C PRO A 1 -6.79 5.57 -18.22
N ASP A 2 -8.04 5.15 -18.44
CA ASP A 2 -9.21 5.63 -17.69
C ASP A 2 -9.27 5.15 -16.24
N ASN A 3 -8.62 4.03 -15.93
CA ASN A 3 -8.53 3.47 -14.58
C ASN A 3 -7.29 3.94 -13.81
N SER A 4 -6.50 4.88 -14.36
CA SER A 4 -5.27 5.35 -13.71
C SER A 4 -5.55 6.39 -12.63
N PHE A 5 -5.36 6.00 -11.37
CA PHE A 5 -5.42 6.91 -10.23
C PHE A 5 -4.33 8.00 -10.31
N VAL A 6 -3.13 7.64 -10.78
CA VAL A 6 -2.03 8.60 -10.99
C VAL A 6 -2.44 9.67 -12.00
N ARG A 7 -3.01 9.26 -13.16
CA ARG A 7 -3.51 10.22 -14.14
C ARG A 7 -4.57 11.14 -13.54
N TYR A 8 -5.55 10.57 -12.85
CA TYR A 8 -6.60 11.34 -12.18
C TYR A 8 -5.99 12.38 -11.22
N THR A 9 -5.01 11.99 -10.40
CA THR A 9 -4.34 12.89 -9.46
C THR A 9 -3.62 14.03 -10.18
N VAL A 10 -2.94 13.76 -11.30
CA VAL A 10 -2.31 14.79 -12.13
C VAL A 10 -3.37 15.73 -12.75
N GLU A 11 -4.49 15.19 -13.21
CA GLU A 11 -5.60 15.99 -13.77
C GLU A 11 -6.27 16.88 -12.68
N GLN A 12 -6.15 16.54 -11.39
CA GLN A 12 -6.55 17.42 -10.29
C GLN A 12 -5.51 18.50 -9.95
N GLY A 13 -4.43 18.62 -10.74
CA GLY A 13 -3.41 19.66 -10.60
C GLY A 13 -2.24 19.31 -9.68
N HIS A 14 -2.10 18.07 -9.24
CA HIS A 14 -0.99 17.63 -8.39
C HIS A 14 0.22 17.21 -9.19
N THR A 15 1.43 17.52 -8.70
CA THR A 15 2.66 16.87 -9.14
C THR A 15 2.78 15.52 -8.45
N VAL A 16 2.89 14.44 -9.22
CA VAL A 16 2.91 13.07 -8.68
C VAL A 16 4.29 12.44 -8.86
N PHE A 17 4.82 11.89 -7.77
CA PHE A 17 6.00 11.03 -7.77
C PHE A 17 5.54 9.60 -7.46
N LEU A 18 5.76 8.70 -8.38
CA LEU A 18 5.42 7.28 -8.22
C LEU A 18 6.71 6.48 -8.02
N VAL A 19 6.82 5.83 -6.87
CA VAL A 19 7.95 4.93 -6.59
C VAL A 19 7.77 3.65 -7.39
N SER A 20 8.76 3.33 -8.23
CA SER A 20 8.84 2.07 -8.97
C SER A 20 9.91 1.20 -8.30
N TRP A 21 9.49 0.10 -7.68
CA TRP A 21 10.39 -0.82 -7.02
C TRP A 21 11.13 -1.68 -8.05
N ARG A 22 12.44 -1.86 -7.84
CA ARG A 22 13.22 -2.85 -8.57
C ARG A 22 12.85 -4.25 -8.08
N ASN A 23 12.64 -5.18 -9.00
CA ASN A 23 12.47 -6.58 -8.63
C ASN A 23 13.81 -7.13 -8.08
N PRO A 24 13.88 -7.59 -6.82
CA PRO A 24 15.12 -8.05 -6.24
C PRO A 24 15.69 -9.29 -6.96
N THR A 25 17.00 -9.25 -7.17
CA THR A 25 17.80 -10.41 -7.57
C THR A 25 18.54 -10.98 -6.37
N THR A 26 19.30 -12.04 -6.55
CA THR A 26 20.14 -12.62 -5.49
C THR A 26 21.13 -11.61 -4.90
N GLU A 27 21.56 -10.61 -5.68
CA GLU A 27 22.43 -9.53 -5.20
C GLU A 27 21.77 -8.67 -4.11
N GLN A 28 20.44 -8.48 -4.19
CA GLN A 28 19.63 -7.77 -3.20
C GLN A 28 19.03 -8.68 -2.13
N GLY A 29 19.35 -9.98 -2.15
CA GLY A 29 18.80 -10.97 -1.22
C GLY A 29 19.12 -10.74 0.26
N HIS A 30 20.02 -9.82 0.58
CA HIS A 30 20.43 -9.42 1.92
C HIS A 30 19.63 -8.24 2.49
N LEU A 31 18.82 -7.55 1.66
CA LEU A 31 18.11 -6.35 2.08
C LEU A 31 17.07 -6.64 3.15
N THR A 32 17.00 -5.75 4.13
CA THR A 32 16.16 -5.83 5.31
C THR A 32 14.93 -4.93 5.20
N TRP A 33 14.03 -5.00 6.19
CA TRP A 33 12.93 -4.05 6.35
C TRP A 33 13.44 -2.61 6.46
N ASP A 34 14.49 -2.40 7.24
CA ASP A 34 15.10 -1.09 7.44
C ASP A 34 15.66 -0.51 6.15
N ASP A 35 16.32 -1.33 5.30
CA ASP A 35 16.80 -0.90 3.99
C ASP A 35 15.65 -0.43 3.08
N TYR A 36 14.51 -1.13 3.13
CA TYR A 36 13.31 -0.71 2.39
C TYR A 36 12.74 0.60 2.89
N LEU A 37 12.77 0.87 4.21
CA LEU A 37 12.32 2.16 4.76
C LEU A 37 13.26 3.29 4.34
N GLU A 38 14.56 3.14 4.55
CA GLU A 38 15.57 4.20 4.30
C GLU A 38 15.71 4.50 2.81
N HIS A 39 15.87 3.48 1.99
CA HIS A 39 16.12 3.64 0.54
C HIS A 39 14.85 3.75 -0.30
N GLY A 40 13.69 3.43 0.26
CA GLY A 40 12.38 3.56 -0.36
C GLY A 40 11.68 4.86 0.03
N PRO A 41 10.65 4.82 0.89
CA PRO A 41 9.81 5.99 1.19
C PRO A 41 10.58 7.16 1.81
N ILE A 42 11.52 6.95 2.72
CA ILE A 42 12.28 8.04 3.35
C ILE A 42 13.07 8.79 2.27
N ALA A 43 13.84 8.07 1.45
CA ALA A 43 14.57 8.68 0.34
C ALA A 43 13.64 9.37 -0.67
N ALA A 44 12.52 8.74 -1.04
CA ALA A 44 11.57 9.29 -1.99
C ALA A 44 10.92 10.59 -1.50
N LEU A 45 10.55 10.66 -0.22
CA LEU A 45 9.99 11.86 0.40
C LEU A 45 10.97 13.02 0.37
N HIS A 46 12.23 12.79 0.74
CA HIS A 46 13.28 13.82 0.66
C HIS A 46 13.53 14.28 -0.77
N VAL A 47 13.60 13.35 -1.73
CA VAL A 47 13.77 13.68 -3.16
C VAL A 47 12.61 14.52 -3.69
N ALA A 48 11.37 14.12 -3.41
CA ALA A 48 10.17 14.85 -3.84
C ALA A 48 10.14 16.26 -3.25
N LYS A 49 10.41 16.39 -1.94
CA LYS A 49 10.52 17.67 -1.23
C LYS A 49 11.56 18.60 -1.85
N GLU A 50 12.76 18.08 -2.13
CA GLU A 50 13.86 18.86 -2.72
C GLU A 50 13.54 19.28 -4.15
N ILE A 51 13.02 18.36 -4.97
CA ILE A 51 12.62 18.67 -6.36
C ILE A 51 11.51 19.72 -6.37
N CYS A 52 10.50 19.59 -5.53
CA CYS A 52 9.36 20.53 -5.45
C CYS A 52 9.71 21.84 -4.73
N ARG A 53 10.83 21.91 -4.02
CA ARG A 53 11.21 23.06 -3.18
C ARG A 53 10.09 23.44 -2.22
N THR A 54 9.60 22.46 -1.48
CA THR A 54 8.52 22.61 -0.49
C THR A 54 9.00 22.13 0.87
N ALA A 55 8.38 22.63 1.94
CA ALA A 55 8.66 22.16 3.29
C ALA A 55 8.10 20.75 3.52
N GLN A 56 6.93 20.45 2.97
CA GLN A 56 6.22 19.20 3.15
C GLN A 56 5.66 18.70 1.82
N VAL A 57 5.39 17.40 1.74
CA VAL A 57 4.71 16.72 0.62
C VAL A 57 3.53 15.92 1.16
N ASN A 58 2.56 15.60 0.31
CA ASN A 58 1.52 14.64 0.64
C ASN A 58 1.99 13.24 0.27
N ALA A 59 1.74 12.27 1.11
CA ALA A 59 2.19 10.89 0.91
C ALA A 59 1.01 9.94 0.75
N LEU A 60 1.15 8.92 -0.12
CA LEU A 60 0.14 7.91 -0.35
C LEU A 60 0.78 6.52 -0.41
N GLY A 61 0.23 5.57 0.34
CA GLY A 61 0.61 4.17 0.30
C GLY A 61 -0.58 3.27 0.01
N PHE A 62 -0.36 2.25 -0.82
CA PHE A 62 -1.35 1.24 -1.17
C PHE A 62 -0.92 -0.12 -0.61
N CYS A 63 -1.81 -0.82 0.09
CA CYS A 63 -1.58 -2.16 0.64
C CYS A 63 -0.30 -2.20 1.52
N VAL A 64 0.63 -3.14 1.27
CA VAL A 64 1.92 -3.19 1.98
C VAL A 64 2.73 -1.90 1.83
N GLY A 65 2.58 -1.19 0.71
CA GLY A 65 3.19 0.13 0.52
C GLY A 65 2.72 1.15 1.55
N GLY A 66 1.47 1.06 2.00
CA GLY A 66 0.95 1.87 3.11
C GLY A 66 1.58 1.49 4.46
N THR A 67 1.77 0.20 4.73
CA THR A 67 2.44 -0.29 5.95
C THR A 67 3.91 0.17 5.99
N ILE A 68 4.63 0.01 4.87
CA ILE A 68 6.03 0.47 4.72
C ILE A 68 6.11 2.00 4.91
N LEU A 69 5.24 2.75 4.24
CA LEU A 69 5.20 4.20 4.33
C LEU A 69 4.91 4.68 5.76
N THR A 70 3.90 4.10 6.42
CA THR A 70 3.53 4.51 7.80
C THR A 70 4.66 4.17 8.79
N SER A 71 5.34 3.03 8.61
CA SER A 71 6.52 2.67 9.39
C SER A 71 7.64 3.70 9.20
N ALA A 72 7.91 4.12 7.96
CA ALA A 72 8.88 5.16 7.65
C ALA A 72 8.51 6.52 8.27
N LEU A 73 7.22 6.88 8.27
CA LEU A 73 6.74 8.12 8.91
C LEU A 73 6.89 8.07 10.43
N ALA A 74 6.69 6.91 11.06
CA ALA A 74 6.94 6.75 12.48
C ALA A 74 8.44 6.91 12.82
N VAL A 75 9.34 6.41 11.94
CA VAL A 75 10.79 6.66 12.07
C VAL A 75 11.11 8.14 11.91
N LEU A 76 10.61 8.81 10.88
CA LEU A 76 10.82 10.24 10.64
C LEU A 76 10.29 11.09 11.81
N SER A 77 9.10 10.79 12.31
CA SER A 77 8.54 11.46 13.49
C SER A 77 9.41 11.28 14.74
N SER A 78 10.07 10.12 14.88
CA SER A 78 11.00 9.88 15.99
C SER A 78 12.34 10.59 15.82
N ARG A 79 12.67 11.00 14.60
CA ARG A 79 13.82 11.86 14.26
C ARG A 79 13.46 13.34 14.26
N ASP A 80 12.25 13.70 14.64
CA ASP A 80 11.69 15.07 14.60
C ASP A 80 11.69 15.68 13.18
N GLU A 81 11.53 14.83 12.15
CA GLU A 81 11.45 15.21 10.76
C GLU A 81 9.98 15.29 10.31
N ASP A 82 9.42 16.49 10.31
CA ASP A 82 8.05 16.77 9.84
C ASP A 82 8.05 17.21 8.36
N ILE A 83 8.06 16.22 7.47
CA ILE A 83 8.16 16.45 6.01
C ILE A 83 6.91 16.03 5.23
N VAL A 84 5.86 15.56 5.92
CA VAL A 84 4.61 15.11 5.30
C VAL A 84 3.42 15.89 5.83
N ALA A 85 2.70 16.56 4.93
CA ALA A 85 1.52 17.36 5.25
C ALA A 85 0.26 16.53 5.46
N SER A 86 0.12 15.41 4.75
CA SER A 86 -0.99 14.47 4.89
C SER A 86 -0.61 13.06 4.42
N LEU A 87 -1.25 12.07 5.00
CA LEU A 87 -1.07 10.66 4.67
C LEU A 87 -2.35 10.07 4.09
N THR A 88 -2.26 9.40 2.95
CA THR A 88 -3.34 8.58 2.40
C THR A 88 -2.96 7.12 2.45
N LEU A 89 -3.81 6.27 3.03
CA LEU A 89 -3.65 4.83 3.08
C LEU A 89 -4.82 4.15 2.37
N LEU A 90 -4.50 3.36 1.35
CA LEU A 90 -5.47 2.63 0.55
C LEU A 90 -5.34 1.14 0.86
N THR A 91 -6.40 0.52 1.39
CA THR A 91 -6.43 -0.92 1.74
C THR A 91 -5.15 -1.39 2.43
N THR A 92 -4.81 -0.75 3.55
CA THR A 92 -3.56 -0.95 4.29
C THR A 92 -3.83 -1.54 5.68
N LEU A 93 -3.02 -2.51 6.11
CA LEU A 93 -2.99 -3.00 7.49
C LEU A 93 -1.90 -2.29 8.30
N LEU A 94 -2.27 -1.79 9.47
CA LEU A 94 -1.39 -1.37 10.55
C LEU A 94 -1.65 -2.18 11.82
N ASP A 95 -2.84 -2.76 11.93
CA ASP A 95 -3.20 -3.80 12.90
C ASP A 95 -3.43 -5.10 12.14
N PHE A 96 -2.70 -6.14 12.51
CA PHE A 96 -2.70 -7.47 11.91
C PHE A 96 -3.44 -8.48 12.77
N SER A 97 -4.37 -8.05 13.63
CA SER A 97 -5.16 -8.96 14.49
C SER A 97 -6.10 -9.86 13.69
N ASP A 98 -6.59 -9.37 12.55
CA ASP A 98 -7.28 -10.18 11.55
C ASP A 98 -6.68 -9.86 10.18
N THR A 99 -5.99 -10.83 9.62
CA THR A 99 -5.31 -10.75 8.31
C THR A 99 -6.04 -11.51 7.23
N GLY A 100 -7.29 -11.86 7.49
CA GLY A 100 -8.10 -12.67 6.58
C GLY A 100 -7.44 -14.03 6.29
N GLU A 101 -7.67 -14.51 5.09
CA GLU A 101 -7.17 -15.83 4.66
C GLU A 101 -5.64 -15.92 4.57
N ILE A 102 -4.92 -14.79 4.45
CA ILE A 102 -3.45 -14.78 4.42
C ILE A 102 -2.87 -15.37 5.70
N GLY A 103 -3.50 -15.12 6.85
CA GLY A 103 -3.07 -15.65 8.13
C GLY A 103 -2.96 -17.18 8.17
N LEU A 104 -3.74 -17.90 7.34
CA LEU A 104 -3.70 -19.36 7.25
C LEU A 104 -2.37 -19.89 6.69
N PHE A 105 -1.61 -19.07 5.99
CA PHE A 105 -0.31 -19.42 5.40
C PHE A 105 0.89 -19.02 6.28
N ILE A 106 0.62 -18.46 7.46
CA ILE A 106 1.66 -17.91 8.35
C ILE A 106 1.52 -18.56 9.71
N ASP A 107 2.27 -19.63 9.92
CA ASP A 107 2.38 -20.33 11.20
C ASP A 107 3.84 -20.37 11.69
N GLU A 108 4.04 -20.66 12.97
CA GLU A 108 5.36 -20.68 13.61
C GLU A 108 6.33 -21.63 12.94
N GLN A 109 5.87 -22.82 12.53
CA GLN A 109 6.74 -23.82 11.90
C GLN A 109 7.21 -23.38 10.51
N GLY A 110 6.28 -22.84 9.72
CA GLY A 110 6.57 -22.29 8.39
C GLY A 110 7.49 -21.09 8.45
N LEU A 111 7.30 -20.21 9.45
CA LEU A 111 8.17 -19.05 9.68
C LEU A 111 9.58 -19.48 10.06
N ALA A 112 9.72 -20.37 11.05
CA ALA A 112 11.03 -20.86 11.48
C ALA A 112 11.80 -21.54 10.33
N ALA A 113 11.11 -22.32 9.48
CA ALA A 113 11.71 -22.94 8.30
C ALA A 113 12.20 -21.89 7.27
N ARG A 114 11.42 -20.83 7.03
CA ARG A 114 11.82 -19.73 6.14
C ARG A 114 12.98 -18.93 6.72
N GLU A 115 12.93 -18.58 8.00
CA GLU A 115 14.01 -17.88 8.70
C GLU A 115 15.33 -18.67 8.62
N ALA A 116 15.29 -19.99 8.79
CA ALA A 116 16.45 -20.84 8.68
C ALA A 116 17.04 -20.90 7.24
N THR A 117 16.20 -20.75 6.21
CA THR A 117 16.62 -20.90 4.80
C THR A 117 16.99 -19.57 4.13
N ILE A 118 16.21 -18.52 4.34
CA ILE A 118 16.37 -17.23 3.67
C ILE A 118 16.48 -16.04 4.63
N GLY A 119 16.35 -16.24 5.95
CA GLY A 119 16.33 -15.16 6.93
C GLY A 119 17.67 -14.38 7.05
N ALA A 120 18.79 -15.01 6.74
CA ALA A 120 20.11 -14.36 6.71
C ALA A 120 20.49 -13.83 5.31
N GLY A 121 19.72 -14.14 4.28
CA GLY A 121 19.95 -13.78 2.89
C GLY A 121 19.25 -14.75 1.93
N GLY A 122 19.09 -14.34 0.68
CA GLY A 122 18.35 -15.10 -0.33
C GLY A 122 17.04 -14.43 -0.70
N LEU A 123 16.18 -15.13 -1.42
CA LEU A 123 14.94 -14.58 -1.93
C LEU A 123 13.74 -15.45 -1.52
N LEU A 124 12.63 -14.82 -1.18
CA LEU A 124 11.31 -15.41 -1.29
C LEU A 124 10.88 -15.25 -2.76
N PRO A 125 10.75 -16.35 -3.53
CA PRO A 125 10.47 -16.27 -4.95
C PRO A 125 9.09 -15.67 -5.26
N ALA A 126 8.98 -14.89 -6.31
CA ALA A 126 7.73 -14.33 -6.83
C ALA A 126 6.64 -15.38 -7.03
N ARG A 127 7.03 -16.57 -7.47
CA ARG A 127 6.14 -17.72 -7.67
C ARG A 127 5.41 -18.13 -6.40
N ASP A 128 6.05 -18.06 -5.25
CA ASP A 128 5.45 -18.47 -3.97
C ASP A 128 4.36 -17.48 -3.55
N LEU A 129 4.61 -16.17 -3.75
CA LEU A 129 3.59 -15.12 -3.55
C LEU A 129 2.44 -15.28 -4.53
N GLN A 130 2.72 -15.49 -5.82
CA GLN A 130 1.70 -15.68 -6.85
C GLN A 130 0.80 -16.88 -6.53
N ASN A 131 1.38 -18.01 -6.09
CA ASN A 131 0.64 -19.19 -5.69
C ASN A 131 -0.26 -18.89 -4.48
N THR A 132 0.29 -18.24 -3.44
CA THR A 132 -0.49 -17.85 -2.27
C THR A 132 -1.69 -17.00 -2.66
N PHE A 133 -1.50 -15.92 -3.41
CA PHE A 133 -2.60 -15.06 -3.86
C PHE A 133 -3.61 -15.77 -4.78
N SER A 134 -3.16 -16.72 -5.59
CA SER A 134 -4.06 -17.51 -6.43
C SER A 134 -4.92 -18.46 -5.59
N PHE A 135 -4.37 -19.04 -4.52
CA PHE A 135 -5.12 -19.93 -3.61
C PHE A 135 -6.08 -19.19 -2.70
N LEU A 136 -5.85 -17.91 -2.37
CA LEU A 136 -6.82 -17.08 -1.64
C LEU A 136 -8.15 -16.96 -2.41
N ARG A 137 -8.13 -17.05 -3.72
CA ARG A 137 -9.31 -17.05 -4.58
C ARG A 137 -9.31 -18.23 -5.55
N ALA A 138 -9.11 -19.42 -5.02
CA ALA A 138 -8.95 -20.63 -5.83
C ALA A 138 -10.13 -20.87 -6.79
N ASN A 139 -11.35 -20.57 -6.40
CA ASN A 139 -12.52 -20.72 -7.28
C ASN A 139 -12.45 -19.82 -8.51
N ASP A 140 -11.96 -18.60 -8.36
CA ASP A 140 -11.87 -17.62 -9.45
C ASP A 140 -10.60 -17.78 -10.28
N LEU A 141 -9.46 -18.03 -9.61
CA LEU A 141 -8.13 -17.95 -10.23
C LEU A 141 -7.51 -19.31 -10.56
N VAL A 142 -8.08 -20.42 -10.07
CA VAL A 142 -7.63 -21.78 -10.35
C VAL A 142 -8.77 -22.61 -10.96
N TRP A 143 -9.81 -22.89 -10.18
CA TRP A 143 -10.86 -23.83 -10.59
C TRP A 143 -11.73 -23.33 -11.74
N ASN A 144 -11.93 -22.03 -11.85
CA ASN A 144 -12.63 -21.45 -12.99
C ASN A 144 -11.89 -21.74 -14.31
N TYR A 145 -10.55 -21.61 -14.31
CA TYR A 145 -9.74 -21.93 -15.50
C TYR A 145 -9.74 -23.41 -15.81
N VAL A 146 -9.65 -24.28 -14.80
CA VAL A 146 -9.80 -25.72 -14.98
C VAL A 146 -11.14 -26.04 -15.64
N THR A 147 -12.23 -25.50 -15.13
CA THR A 147 -13.58 -25.79 -15.63
C THR A 147 -13.84 -25.18 -17.00
N GLN A 148 -13.62 -23.88 -17.18
CA GLN A 148 -14.01 -23.19 -18.41
C GLN A 148 -13.02 -23.44 -19.55
N ASN A 149 -11.72 -23.40 -19.26
CA ASN A 149 -10.71 -23.46 -20.30
C ASN A 149 -10.24 -24.92 -20.58
N TYR A 150 -9.85 -25.67 -19.55
CA TYR A 150 -9.37 -27.04 -19.73
C TYR A 150 -10.52 -28.01 -20.04
N LEU A 151 -11.56 -28.06 -19.23
CA LEU A 151 -12.66 -29.03 -19.42
C LEU A 151 -13.63 -28.63 -20.53
N LYS A 152 -13.98 -27.35 -20.68
CA LYS A 152 -14.92 -26.87 -21.69
C LYS A 152 -14.27 -26.35 -22.97
N GLY A 153 -12.94 -26.26 -23.04
CA GLY A 153 -12.20 -25.81 -24.21
C GLY A 153 -12.42 -24.33 -24.58
N GLN A 154 -12.93 -23.51 -23.66
CA GLN A 154 -13.15 -22.09 -23.91
C GLN A 154 -11.81 -21.35 -23.86
N LYS A 155 -11.65 -20.31 -24.69
CA LYS A 155 -10.47 -19.45 -24.61
C LYS A 155 -10.52 -18.58 -23.35
N PRO A 156 -9.40 -18.40 -22.62
CA PRO A 156 -9.34 -17.46 -21.51
C PRO A 156 -9.71 -16.05 -21.97
N GLN A 157 -10.51 -15.34 -21.18
CA GLN A 157 -10.80 -13.94 -21.46
C GLN A 157 -9.54 -13.11 -21.21
N ALA A 158 -9.17 -12.29 -22.19
CA ALA A 158 -8.10 -11.32 -22.01
C ALA A 158 -8.55 -10.24 -21.01
N PHE A 159 -7.78 -10.06 -19.95
CA PHE A 159 -8.13 -9.17 -18.87
C PHE A 159 -6.84 -8.55 -18.29
N ASP A 160 -6.73 -7.25 -18.33
CA ASP A 160 -5.50 -6.52 -17.96
C ASP A 160 -4.99 -6.87 -16.57
N LEU A 161 -5.91 -7.07 -15.61
CA LEU A 161 -5.57 -7.44 -14.25
C LEU A 161 -4.93 -8.82 -14.11
N LEU A 162 -5.24 -9.76 -15.02
CA LEU A 162 -4.60 -11.09 -15.04
C LEU A 162 -3.11 -10.99 -15.36
N TYR A 163 -2.75 -10.13 -16.30
CA TYR A 163 -1.36 -9.89 -16.63
C TYR A 163 -0.61 -9.30 -15.43
N TRP A 164 -1.19 -8.29 -14.79
CA TRP A 164 -0.63 -7.66 -13.61
C TRP A 164 -0.49 -8.65 -12.44
N ASN A 165 -1.51 -9.47 -12.20
CA ASN A 165 -1.48 -10.48 -11.13
C ASN A 165 -0.46 -11.60 -11.39
N ALA A 166 -0.18 -11.89 -12.66
CA ALA A 166 0.82 -12.87 -13.06
C ALA A 166 2.26 -12.32 -13.03
N ASP A 167 2.42 -10.99 -12.96
CA ASP A 167 3.71 -10.31 -12.86
C ASP A 167 4.06 -10.03 -11.39
N SER A 168 4.37 -11.10 -10.68
CA SER A 168 4.72 -11.05 -9.25
C SER A 168 6.14 -10.52 -9.03
N THR A 169 6.55 -10.33 -7.79
CA THR A 169 7.87 -9.85 -7.40
C THR A 169 8.55 -10.80 -6.43
N ASN A 170 9.88 -10.91 -6.53
CA ASN A 170 10.66 -11.52 -5.47
C ASN A 170 10.73 -10.59 -4.25
N LEU A 171 10.95 -11.16 -3.07
CA LEU A 171 11.27 -10.38 -1.87
C LEU A 171 12.61 -10.85 -1.29
N PRO A 172 13.46 -9.93 -0.80
CA PRO A 172 14.64 -10.32 -0.03
C PRO A 172 14.24 -11.14 1.20
N GLY A 173 14.98 -12.21 1.48
CA GLY A 173 14.66 -13.13 2.56
C GLY A 173 14.54 -12.45 3.93
N PRO A 174 15.53 -11.65 4.38
CA PRO A 174 15.46 -10.93 5.64
C PRO A 174 14.23 -9.99 5.73
N PHE A 175 13.93 -9.25 4.66
CA PHE A 175 12.73 -8.42 4.59
C PHE A 175 11.44 -9.23 4.75
N ALA A 176 11.31 -10.33 3.99
CA ALA A 176 10.11 -11.16 4.00
C ALA A 176 9.90 -11.85 5.35
N CYS A 177 10.95 -12.43 5.93
CA CYS A 177 10.90 -13.08 7.24
C CYS A 177 10.54 -12.08 8.34
N TRP A 178 11.17 -10.90 8.34
CA TRP A 178 10.87 -9.85 9.31
C TRP A 178 9.39 -9.40 9.22
N TYR A 179 8.90 -9.17 7.99
CA TYR A 179 7.52 -8.76 7.72
C TYR A 179 6.51 -9.80 8.23
N MET A 180 6.69 -11.06 7.86
CA MET A 180 5.80 -12.14 8.29
C MET A 180 5.84 -12.34 9.81
N ARG A 181 7.03 -12.34 10.43
CA ARG A 181 7.21 -12.54 11.87
C ARG A 181 6.60 -11.40 12.68
N ASN A 182 7.08 -10.19 12.46
CA ASN A 182 6.76 -9.06 13.33
C ASN A 182 5.37 -8.48 13.10
N LEU A 183 4.87 -8.54 11.85
CA LEU A 183 3.58 -7.94 11.53
C LEU A 183 2.45 -9.00 11.50
N TYR A 184 2.55 -9.99 10.65
CA TYR A 184 1.48 -11.00 10.52
C TYR A 184 1.37 -11.91 11.75
N HIS A 185 2.47 -12.45 12.25
CA HIS A 185 2.45 -13.39 13.37
C HIS A 185 2.31 -12.68 14.72
N ASP A 186 3.21 -11.73 15.01
CA ASP A 186 3.29 -11.10 16.34
C ASP A 186 2.40 -9.87 16.47
N ASN A 187 1.91 -9.31 15.36
CA ASN A 187 1.15 -8.05 15.32
C ASN A 187 1.82 -6.93 16.14
N ALA A 188 3.16 -6.86 16.05
CA ALA A 188 3.96 -6.03 16.93
C ALA A 188 3.89 -4.54 16.59
N LEU A 189 3.55 -4.20 15.33
CA LEU A 189 3.52 -2.81 14.85
C LEU A 189 2.51 -1.94 15.62
N ARG A 190 1.39 -2.50 16.05
CA ARG A 190 0.35 -1.78 16.80
C ARG A 190 0.76 -1.41 18.23
N VAL A 191 1.86 -1.98 18.73
CA VAL A 191 2.28 -1.77 20.13
C VAL A 191 3.39 -0.72 20.16
N PRO A 192 3.14 0.46 20.76
CA PRO A 192 4.13 1.55 20.81
C PRO A 192 5.48 1.09 21.37
N GLY A 193 6.56 1.39 20.65
CA GLY A 193 7.92 1.11 21.06
C GLY A 193 8.35 -0.36 21.09
N ARG A 194 7.48 -1.30 20.68
CA ARG A 194 7.82 -2.74 20.63
C ARG A 194 8.81 -3.04 19.52
N LEU A 195 8.69 -2.38 18.38
CA LEU A 195 9.60 -2.53 17.25
C LEU A 195 10.62 -1.39 17.22
N SER A 196 11.84 -1.73 16.82
CA SER A 196 12.86 -0.78 16.42
C SER A 196 13.06 -0.91 14.90
N MET A 197 13.03 0.22 14.19
CA MET A 197 13.26 0.32 12.76
C MET A 197 14.25 1.44 12.51
N CYS A 198 15.24 1.22 11.63
CA CYS A 198 16.27 2.20 11.31
C CYS A 198 16.94 2.79 12.57
N GLY A 199 17.21 1.94 13.56
CA GLY A 199 17.82 2.31 14.85
C GLY A 199 16.91 3.08 15.83
N THR A 200 15.60 3.22 15.53
CA THR A 200 14.67 4.03 16.30
C THR A 200 13.48 3.19 16.76
N ARG A 201 13.07 3.35 18.02
CA ARG A 201 11.81 2.78 18.49
C ARG A 201 10.63 3.48 17.85
N VAL A 202 9.75 2.71 17.21
CA VAL A 202 8.62 3.27 16.47
C VAL A 202 7.32 3.23 17.28
N ASP A 203 6.55 4.31 17.12
CA ASP A 203 5.22 4.47 17.70
C ASP A 203 4.33 5.12 16.65
N LEU A 204 3.31 4.40 16.19
CA LEU A 204 2.36 4.90 15.20
C LEU A 204 1.56 6.11 15.73
N GLY A 205 1.41 6.25 17.05
CA GLY A 205 0.78 7.43 17.67
C GLY A 205 1.53 8.74 17.42
N ARG A 206 2.80 8.68 17.01
CA ARG A 206 3.58 9.86 16.60
C ARG A 206 3.34 10.29 15.14
N VAL A 207 2.64 9.48 14.35
CA VAL A 207 2.17 9.84 13.01
C VAL A 207 0.97 10.75 13.16
N ALA A 208 1.21 12.06 13.30
CA ALA A 208 0.24 13.04 13.75
C ALA A 208 -0.34 13.95 12.66
N MET A 209 0.10 13.80 11.39
CA MET A 209 -0.50 14.50 10.27
C MET A 209 -1.92 13.98 9.98
N PRO A 210 -2.78 14.78 9.29
CA PRO A 210 -4.08 14.30 8.82
C PRO A 210 -3.97 13.04 7.97
N VAL A 211 -4.87 12.07 8.21
CA VAL A 211 -4.85 10.77 7.54
C VAL A 211 -6.18 10.49 6.84
N TYR A 212 -6.11 10.06 5.59
CA TYR A 212 -7.21 9.47 4.83
C TYR A 212 -7.02 7.97 4.73
N LEU A 213 -7.93 7.21 5.32
CA LEU A 213 -7.95 5.75 5.27
C LEU A 213 -9.08 5.28 4.38
N LEU A 214 -8.78 4.60 3.29
CA LEU A 214 -9.77 3.92 2.47
C LEU A 214 -9.58 2.41 2.57
N ALA A 215 -10.60 1.74 3.07
CA ALA A 215 -10.74 0.29 3.03
C ALA A 215 -11.83 -0.12 2.05
N THR A 216 -11.94 -1.40 1.72
CA THR A 216 -12.98 -1.91 0.81
C THR A 216 -13.73 -3.08 1.43
N ARG A 217 -15.07 -3.07 1.25
CA ARG A 217 -16.00 -3.92 2.00
C ARG A 217 -15.83 -5.43 1.73
N GLU A 218 -15.45 -5.78 0.50
CA GLU A 218 -15.28 -7.16 0.05
C GLU A 218 -13.80 -7.55 -0.08
N ASP A 219 -12.94 -6.86 0.68
CA ASP A 219 -11.50 -7.11 0.66
C ASP A 219 -11.18 -8.39 1.46
N HIS A 220 -10.62 -9.38 0.75
CA HIS A 220 -10.19 -10.65 1.33
C HIS A 220 -8.70 -10.66 1.72
N ILE A 221 -7.95 -9.61 1.35
CA ILE A 221 -6.52 -9.47 1.64
C ILE A 221 -6.33 -8.55 2.85
N VAL A 222 -7.09 -7.46 2.89
CA VAL A 222 -7.10 -6.47 3.97
C VAL A 222 -8.52 -6.34 4.51
N PRO A 223 -8.95 -7.18 5.47
CA PRO A 223 -10.25 -7.07 6.08
C PRO A 223 -10.50 -5.65 6.58
N TRP A 224 -11.60 -5.03 6.14
CA TRP A 224 -11.85 -3.63 6.42
C TRP A 224 -11.98 -3.31 7.92
N HIS A 225 -12.38 -4.29 8.73
CA HIS A 225 -12.43 -4.17 10.19
C HIS A 225 -11.02 -3.93 10.76
N SER A 226 -10.03 -4.69 10.29
CA SER A 226 -8.63 -4.48 10.69
C SER A 226 -8.07 -3.17 10.16
N ALA A 227 -8.38 -2.81 8.91
CA ALA A 227 -8.02 -1.48 8.39
C ALA A 227 -8.63 -0.36 9.23
N TYR A 228 -9.89 -0.51 9.70
CA TYR A 228 -10.55 0.45 10.58
C TYR A 228 -9.82 0.61 11.91
N GLN A 229 -9.23 -0.45 12.48
CA GLN A 229 -8.47 -0.34 13.74
C GLN A 229 -7.29 0.65 13.62
N SER A 230 -6.78 0.86 12.42
CA SER A 230 -5.72 1.85 12.17
C SER A 230 -6.11 3.27 12.58
N THR A 231 -7.40 3.60 12.60
CA THR A 231 -7.91 4.91 13.09
C THR A 231 -7.56 5.19 14.54
N ARG A 232 -7.27 4.15 15.33
CA ARG A 232 -6.94 4.24 16.77
C ARG A 232 -5.44 4.20 17.04
N LEU A 233 -4.66 3.83 16.04
CA LEU A 233 -3.21 3.70 16.16
C LEU A 233 -2.48 4.99 15.80
N LEU A 234 -3.09 5.80 14.92
CA LEU A 234 -2.49 7.02 14.40
C LEU A 234 -2.84 8.23 15.27
N GLY A 235 -1.87 9.12 15.48
CA GLY A 235 -2.04 10.30 16.34
C GLY A 235 -2.75 11.49 15.69
N GLY A 236 -2.87 11.49 14.35
CA GLY A 236 -3.50 12.57 13.60
C GLY A 236 -5.01 12.40 13.39
N PRO A 237 -5.71 13.47 13.00
CA PRO A 237 -7.11 13.40 12.64
C PRO A 237 -7.29 12.47 11.43
N THR A 238 -8.16 11.47 11.59
CA THR A 238 -8.37 10.42 10.59
C THR A 238 -9.75 10.52 9.95
N ARG A 239 -9.80 10.54 8.61
CA ARG A 239 -10.99 10.29 7.81
C ARG A 239 -10.99 8.86 7.33
N PHE A 240 -11.96 8.06 7.77
CA PHE A 240 -12.16 6.69 7.28
C PHE A 240 -13.25 6.65 6.21
N VAL A 241 -12.98 5.95 5.12
CA VAL A 241 -13.90 5.74 3.99
C VAL A 241 -13.92 4.27 3.65
N LEU A 242 -15.12 3.70 3.52
CA LEU A 242 -15.32 2.31 3.12
C LEU A 242 -15.84 2.27 1.69
N GLY A 243 -15.03 1.77 0.74
CA GLY A 243 -15.44 1.56 -0.65
C GLY A 243 -16.18 0.23 -0.83
N ALA A 244 -17.10 0.17 -1.78
CA ALA A 244 -17.72 -1.08 -2.22
C ALA A 244 -16.70 -1.93 -3.02
N SER A 245 -16.93 -3.27 -3.07
CA SER A 245 -16.12 -4.23 -3.82
C SER A 245 -14.79 -4.62 -3.12
N GLY A 246 -13.90 -5.31 -3.85
CA GLY A 246 -12.68 -5.92 -3.30
C GLY A 246 -11.44 -5.03 -3.40
N HIS A 247 -10.31 -5.59 -2.97
CA HIS A 247 -9.01 -4.95 -2.75
C HIS A 247 -8.57 -3.95 -3.83
N ILE A 248 -8.59 -4.35 -5.08
CA ILE A 248 -8.20 -3.48 -6.21
C ILE A 248 -9.41 -2.73 -6.76
N ALA A 249 -10.48 -3.46 -7.05
CA ALA A 249 -11.63 -2.91 -7.74
C ALA A 249 -12.41 -1.88 -6.90
N GLY A 250 -12.36 -1.96 -5.58
CA GLY A 250 -12.97 -0.98 -4.67
C GLY A 250 -12.18 0.33 -4.61
N VAL A 251 -10.85 0.26 -4.76
CA VAL A 251 -9.95 1.42 -4.78
C VAL A 251 -9.87 2.04 -6.18
N ILE A 252 -9.63 1.21 -7.20
CA ILE A 252 -9.54 1.65 -8.59
C ILE A 252 -10.95 1.73 -9.20
N ASN A 253 -11.65 2.79 -8.83
CA ASN A 253 -13.01 3.10 -9.26
C ASN A 253 -13.09 4.53 -9.80
N PRO A 254 -12.78 4.75 -11.10
CA PRO A 254 -12.67 6.09 -11.66
C PRO A 254 -13.93 6.94 -11.47
N ALA A 255 -13.74 8.19 -11.06
CA ALA A 255 -14.82 9.14 -10.86
C ALA A 255 -15.65 9.36 -12.14
N SER A 256 -15.02 9.30 -13.32
CA SER A 256 -15.69 9.44 -14.63
C SER A 256 -16.69 8.35 -14.93
N LYS A 257 -16.57 7.16 -14.32
CA LYS A 257 -17.51 6.04 -14.53
C LYS A 257 -18.70 6.09 -13.58
N ASN A 258 -18.60 6.84 -12.50
CA ASN A 258 -19.63 7.01 -11.46
C ASN A 258 -20.34 5.70 -11.05
N LYS A 259 -19.54 4.63 -10.89
CA LYS A 259 -20.00 3.30 -10.52
C LYS A 259 -19.80 3.05 -9.04
N ARG A 260 -20.58 2.11 -8.48
CA ARG A 260 -20.49 1.64 -7.10
C ARG A 260 -20.92 2.70 -6.08
N SER A 261 -20.53 2.46 -4.82
CA SER A 261 -20.82 3.34 -3.68
C SER A 261 -19.62 3.34 -2.73
N TYR A 262 -19.61 4.29 -1.83
CA TYR A 262 -18.73 4.33 -0.68
C TYR A 262 -19.48 4.90 0.52
N TRP A 263 -19.02 4.58 1.73
CA TRP A 263 -19.61 5.00 3.00
C TRP A 263 -18.68 5.93 3.74
N VAL A 264 -19.23 6.95 4.34
CA VAL A 264 -18.50 7.96 5.12
C VAL A 264 -19.24 8.24 6.44
N ASN A 265 -18.49 8.36 7.51
CA ASN A 265 -18.95 8.84 8.80
C ASN A 265 -17.78 9.60 9.44
N PRO A 266 -17.96 10.87 9.85
CA PRO A 266 -16.89 11.65 10.46
C PRO A 266 -16.51 11.15 11.86
N ASP A 267 -17.38 10.42 12.54
CA ASP A 267 -17.11 9.87 13.87
C ASP A 267 -16.46 8.48 13.77
N VAL A 268 -15.16 8.42 14.01
CA VAL A 268 -14.36 7.18 13.99
C VAL A 268 -14.09 6.62 15.39
N ARG A 269 -14.78 7.11 16.43
CA ARG A 269 -14.53 6.71 17.83
C ARG A 269 -15.13 5.35 18.19
N GLY A 270 -16.22 4.95 17.52
CA GLY A 270 -16.90 3.65 17.71
C GLY A 270 -16.13 2.47 17.15
N ASP A 271 -16.65 1.25 17.34
CA ASP A 271 -16.19 0.08 16.62
C ASP A 271 -16.60 0.15 15.14
N ALA A 272 -16.05 -0.75 14.33
CA ALA A 272 -16.24 -0.74 12.87
C ALA A 272 -17.71 -0.92 12.47
N GLU A 273 -18.44 -1.81 13.14
CA GLU A 273 -19.87 -2.06 12.83
C GLU A 273 -20.76 -0.87 13.22
N SER A 274 -20.51 -0.28 14.40
CA SER A 274 -21.20 0.94 14.83
C SER A 274 -20.93 2.11 13.89
N TRP A 275 -19.66 2.22 13.43
CA TRP A 275 -19.29 3.22 12.44
C TRP A 275 -20.06 3.04 11.14
N LEU A 276 -20.14 1.81 10.62
CA LEU A 276 -20.86 1.51 9.37
C LEU A 276 -22.36 1.73 9.51
N ALA A 277 -22.95 1.32 10.64
CA ALA A 277 -24.39 1.50 10.89
C ALA A 277 -24.82 2.97 10.89
N ALA A 278 -23.92 3.89 11.26
CA ALA A 278 -24.16 5.32 11.26
C ALA A 278 -23.60 6.03 10.00
N ALA A 279 -22.99 5.30 9.07
CA ALA A 279 -22.35 5.89 7.90
C ALA A 279 -23.38 6.23 6.80
N GLU A 280 -23.14 7.35 6.13
CA GLU A 280 -23.88 7.75 4.93
C GLU A 280 -23.32 7.03 3.70
N GLU A 281 -24.18 6.34 2.96
CA GLU A 281 -23.82 5.79 1.65
C GLU A 281 -23.86 6.89 0.58
N LYS A 282 -22.76 7.01 -0.16
CA LYS A 282 -22.63 7.92 -1.30
C LYS A 282 -22.41 7.11 -2.58
N LYS A 283 -23.19 7.40 -3.61
CA LYS A 283 -23.01 6.79 -4.92
C LYS A 283 -21.80 7.35 -5.65
N GLY A 284 -21.09 6.49 -6.36
CA GLY A 284 -19.97 6.85 -7.21
C GLY A 284 -18.60 6.49 -6.63
N SER A 285 -17.61 7.28 -6.99
CA SER A 285 -16.20 7.02 -6.69
C SER A 285 -15.73 7.75 -5.44
N GLY A 286 -15.02 7.04 -4.56
CA GLY A 286 -14.31 7.63 -3.43
C GLY A 286 -13.17 8.59 -3.84
N TRP A 287 -12.75 8.59 -5.12
CA TRP A 287 -11.72 9.52 -5.60
C TRP A 287 -12.13 10.99 -5.48
N SER A 288 -13.41 11.29 -5.69
CA SER A 288 -13.94 12.66 -5.53
C SER A 288 -13.90 13.11 -4.07
N ASP A 289 -14.23 12.21 -3.15
CA ASP A 289 -14.14 12.46 -1.71
C ASP A 289 -12.68 12.66 -1.26
N TRP A 290 -11.78 11.81 -1.76
CA TRP A 290 -10.34 11.94 -1.51
C TRP A 290 -9.79 13.27 -2.03
N THR A 291 -10.16 13.69 -3.24
CA THR A 291 -9.72 14.98 -3.81
C THR A 291 -10.18 16.16 -2.95
N ALA A 292 -11.43 16.14 -2.52
CA ALA A 292 -11.97 17.19 -1.64
C ALA A 292 -11.25 17.23 -0.27
N TRP A 293 -10.92 16.04 0.27
CA TRP A 293 -10.15 15.94 1.51
C TRP A 293 -8.70 16.40 1.34
N LEU A 294 -8.06 16.09 0.21
CA LEU A 294 -6.67 16.45 -0.05
C LEU A 294 -6.48 17.95 -0.31
N ALA A 295 -7.49 18.63 -0.86
CA ALA A 295 -7.40 20.03 -1.29
C ALA A 295 -6.83 20.99 -0.22
N PRO A 296 -7.27 20.99 1.05
CA PRO A 296 -6.70 21.85 2.09
C PRO A 296 -5.25 21.53 2.44
N HIS A 297 -4.73 20.36 2.08
CA HIS A 297 -3.36 19.92 2.32
C HIS A 297 -2.45 20.08 1.09
N ALA A 298 -2.98 20.54 -0.03
CA ALA A 298 -2.24 20.64 -1.29
C ALA A 298 -1.28 21.85 -1.35
N GLY A 299 -1.48 22.84 -0.49
CA GLY A 299 -0.75 24.12 -0.54
C GLY A 299 -1.18 24.99 -1.73
N ASP A 300 -0.39 26.04 -1.99
CA ASP A 300 -0.69 27.01 -3.03
C ASP A 300 -0.46 26.44 -4.45
N SER A 301 -1.30 26.87 -5.38
CA SER A 301 -1.16 26.55 -6.80
C SER A 301 0.05 27.27 -7.39
N ARG A 302 0.85 26.55 -8.17
CA ARG A 302 2.04 27.08 -8.87
C ARG A 302 1.97 26.73 -10.35
N SER A 303 2.73 27.46 -11.16
CA SER A 303 2.92 27.09 -12.57
C SER A 303 3.49 25.67 -12.70
N ALA A 304 2.94 24.89 -13.62
CA ALA A 304 3.40 23.54 -13.87
C ALA A 304 4.90 23.51 -14.22
N ARG A 305 5.59 22.52 -13.70
CA ARG A 305 7.03 22.36 -13.98
C ARG A 305 7.22 21.93 -15.44
N THR A 306 8.10 22.62 -16.13
CA THR A 306 8.49 22.30 -17.52
C THR A 306 9.72 21.39 -17.59
N LYS A 307 10.52 21.34 -16.50
CA LYS A 307 11.71 20.47 -16.40
C LYS A 307 11.52 19.45 -15.30
N LEU A 308 11.85 18.20 -15.61
CA LEU A 308 11.86 17.09 -14.65
C LEU A 308 13.15 17.11 -13.82
N GLY A 309 13.03 16.75 -12.53
CA GLY A 309 14.17 16.72 -11.61
C GLY A 309 14.71 18.10 -11.24
N ASN A 310 15.96 18.11 -10.75
CA ASN A 310 16.73 19.32 -10.39
C ASN A 310 18.22 19.10 -10.69
N ALA A 311 19.12 19.96 -10.18
CA ALA A 311 20.56 19.83 -10.41
C ALA A 311 21.14 18.55 -9.80
N ARG A 312 20.62 18.11 -8.65
CA ARG A 312 21.06 16.91 -7.93
C ARG A 312 20.38 15.65 -8.46
N TYR A 313 19.06 15.71 -8.67
CA TYR A 313 18.24 14.59 -9.12
C TYR A 313 17.79 14.83 -10.55
N LYS A 314 18.64 14.42 -11.50
CA LYS A 314 18.37 14.57 -12.93
C LYS A 314 17.41 13.48 -13.42
N ALA A 315 16.61 13.80 -14.44
CA ALA A 315 15.87 12.77 -15.17
C ALA A 315 16.85 11.78 -15.81
N ILE A 316 16.60 10.49 -15.63
CA ILE A 316 17.46 9.39 -16.09
C ILE A 316 16.92 8.82 -17.39
N GLU A 317 15.62 8.51 -17.42
CA GLU A 317 14.92 7.91 -18.54
C GLU A 317 13.42 8.30 -18.52
N PRO A 318 12.68 8.14 -19.64
CA PRO A 318 11.24 8.37 -19.65
C PRO A 318 10.49 7.44 -18.69
N ALA A 319 9.44 7.96 -18.04
CA ALA A 319 8.51 7.13 -17.28
C ALA A 319 7.80 6.11 -18.20
N PRO A 320 7.43 4.94 -17.69
CA PRO A 320 7.50 4.47 -16.31
C PRO A 320 8.88 3.90 -15.90
N GLY A 321 9.92 4.01 -16.71
CA GLY A 321 11.25 3.51 -16.44
C GLY A 321 11.44 2.03 -16.80
N ARG A 322 12.58 1.47 -16.40
CA ARG A 322 13.00 0.12 -16.77
C ARG A 322 12.47 -0.96 -15.85
N TYR A 323 12.31 -0.68 -14.55
CA TYR A 323 11.98 -1.69 -13.55
C TYR A 323 10.63 -2.39 -13.81
N VAL A 324 9.64 -1.66 -14.34
CA VAL A 324 8.33 -2.22 -14.71
C VAL A 324 8.39 -3.20 -15.90
N ARG A 325 9.54 -3.34 -16.57
CA ARG A 325 9.76 -4.25 -17.70
C ARG A 325 10.54 -5.50 -17.29
N GLU A 326 11.12 -5.50 -16.09
CA GLU A 326 11.86 -6.62 -15.53
C GLU A 326 10.86 -7.58 -14.86
N ARG A 327 10.80 -8.82 -15.34
CA ARG A 327 9.99 -9.86 -14.73
C ARG A 327 10.79 -10.57 -13.63
N ALA A 328 10.10 -11.00 -12.59
CA ALA A 328 10.63 -11.97 -11.65
C ALA A 328 10.79 -13.31 -12.36
N VAL A 329 11.97 -13.89 -12.30
CA VAL A 329 12.33 -15.18 -12.90
C VAL A 329 12.45 -16.22 -11.79
#